data_d319f03cbd191ff3798a7ffdfff4c598
#
_entry.id   d319f03cbd191ff3798a7ffdfff4c598
#
_cell.length_a   1.000
_cell.length_b   1.000
_cell.length_c   1.000
_cell.angle_alpha   90.00
_cell.angle_beta   90.00
_cell.angle_gamma   90.00
#
_symmetry.space_group_name_H-M   'P 1'
#
loop_
_entity.id
_entity.type
_entity.pdbx_description
1 polymer ?
#
loop_
_entity_poly.entity_id
_entity_poly.type
_entity_poly.pdbx_seq_one_letter_code
_entity_poly.pdbx_strand_id
1 'polypeptide(L)'
;AGGGVAGLAAGDGLGQAGHEVVVLEAQSRPGGRIKTARESLAPGLSAELGGFLGYGSHRWLNHYLDQFQLPRAPVERSKLKQLYHLRGRSFVFANPDV
;
A
#
# COMPACT_ATOMS: atom_id res chain seq x y z
N ALA A 1 -4.07 18.20 -4.95
CA ALA A 1 -3.75 16.78 -4.78
C ALA A 1 -4.47 16.27 -3.54
N GLY A 2 -4.97 15.04 -3.55
CA GLY A 2 -5.60 14.41 -2.38
C GLY A 2 -4.59 13.91 -1.36
N GLY A 3 -5.04 13.63 -0.11
CA GLY A 3 -4.23 13.15 1.00
C GLY A 3 -3.83 11.66 0.93
N GLY A 4 -3.74 11.08 -0.25
CA GLY A 4 -3.12 9.78 -0.47
C GLY A 4 -1.60 9.87 -0.47
N VAL A 5 -0.91 8.71 -0.51
CA VAL A 5 0.56 8.62 -0.41
C VAL A 5 1.27 9.54 -1.40
N ALA A 6 0.84 9.58 -2.65
CA ALA A 6 1.47 10.43 -3.67
C ALA A 6 1.32 11.93 -3.37
N GLY A 7 0.12 12.36 -2.93
CA GLY A 7 -0.10 13.77 -2.59
C GLY A 7 0.62 14.21 -1.32
N LEU A 8 0.69 13.32 -0.33
CA LEU A 8 1.45 13.56 0.91
C LEU A 8 2.95 13.62 0.63
N ALA A 9 3.49 12.70 -0.18
CA ALA A 9 4.89 12.71 -0.57
C ALA A 9 5.27 13.96 -1.39
N ALA A 10 4.40 14.39 -2.30
CA ALA A 10 4.60 15.63 -3.04
C ALA A 10 4.55 16.87 -2.11
N GLY A 11 3.61 16.88 -1.16
CA GLY A 11 3.50 17.94 -0.17
C GLY A 11 4.73 18.04 0.73
N ASP A 12 5.22 16.89 1.20
CA ASP A 12 6.45 16.83 1.99
C ASP A 12 7.66 17.35 1.21
N GLY A 13 7.87 16.89 -0.01
CA GLY A 13 8.98 17.34 -0.85
C GLY A 13 8.93 18.84 -1.17
N LEU A 14 7.74 19.39 -1.44
CA LEU A 14 7.56 20.82 -1.66
C LEU A 14 7.78 21.63 -0.38
N GLY A 15 7.31 21.14 0.77
CA GLY A 15 7.55 21.79 2.07
C GLY A 15 9.03 21.83 2.41
N GLN A 16 9.77 20.75 2.17
CA GLN A 16 11.24 20.71 2.35
C GLN A 16 11.96 21.67 1.41
N ALA A 17 11.40 21.94 0.23
CA ALA A 17 11.91 22.94 -0.71
C ALA A 17 11.52 24.39 -0.34
N GLY A 18 10.86 24.61 0.79
CA GLY A 18 10.50 25.94 1.31
C GLY A 18 9.18 26.49 0.77
N HIS A 19 8.36 25.69 0.11
CA HIS A 19 7.04 26.11 -0.34
C HIS A 19 5.99 25.97 0.77
N GLU A 20 5.04 26.90 0.81
CA GLU A 20 3.82 26.72 1.58
C GLU A 20 2.90 25.72 0.86
N VAL A 21 2.49 24.65 1.54
CA VAL A 21 1.75 23.55 0.92
C VAL A 21 0.44 23.32 1.64
N VAL A 22 -0.64 23.25 0.86
CA VAL A 22 -1.95 22.81 1.32
C VAL A 22 -2.36 21.54 0.58
N VAL A 23 -2.66 20.49 1.34
CA VAL A 23 -3.19 19.23 0.80
C VAL A 23 -4.69 19.16 1.06
N LEU A 24 -5.47 19.08 -0.01
CA LEU A 24 -6.93 18.98 0.05
C LEU A 24 -7.32 17.49 -0.02
N GLU A 25 -8.03 17.02 0.99
CA GLU A 25 -8.54 15.65 1.05
C GLU A 25 -10.07 15.66 1.11
N ALA A 26 -10.72 14.89 0.23
CA ALA A 26 -12.18 14.81 0.14
C ALA A 26 -12.79 13.85 1.17
N GLN A 27 -12.03 12.89 1.68
CA GLN A 27 -12.48 11.96 2.71
C GLN A 27 -12.16 12.51 4.11
N SER A 28 -12.80 11.94 5.12
CA SER A 28 -12.55 12.28 6.53
C SER A 28 -11.22 11.75 7.07
N ARG A 29 -10.40 11.07 6.22
CA ARG A 29 -9.10 10.50 6.59
C ARG A 29 -8.08 10.63 5.45
N PRO A 30 -6.80 10.79 5.75
CA PRO A 30 -5.73 10.65 4.77
C PRO A 30 -5.48 9.16 4.43
N GLY A 31 -4.58 8.90 3.49
CA GLY A 31 -4.11 7.57 3.11
C GLY A 31 -4.68 7.07 1.78
N GLY A 32 -5.83 7.59 1.32
CA GLY A 32 -6.42 7.19 0.04
C GLY A 32 -6.66 5.68 -0.07
N ARG A 33 -5.99 5.03 -1.03
CA ARG A 33 -6.07 3.58 -1.26
C ARG A 33 -5.32 2.72 -0.24
N ILE A 34 -4.54 3.29 0.67
CA ILE A 34 -3.98 2.58 1.81
C ILE A 34 -4.98 2.71 2.96
N LYS A 35 -5.50 1.59 3.39
CA LYS A 35 -6.48 1.52 4.47
C LYS A 35 -6.39 0.19 5.19
N THR A 36 -6.15 0.25 6.48
CA THR A 36 -6.20 -0.92 7.38
C THR A 36 -7.52 -0.89 8.15
N ALA A 37 -8.29 -1.95 8.10
CA ALA A 37 -9.41 -2.18 9.00
C ALA A 37 -8.88 -2.78 10.31
N ARG A 38 -9.11 -2.08 11.41
CA ARG A 38 -8.70 -2.53 12.75
C ARG A 38 -9.95 -2.90 13.54
N GLU A 39 -9.91 -4.08 14.17
CA GLU A 39 -10.96 -4.58 15.05
C GLU A 39 -12.37 -4.70 14.43
N SER A 40 -12.50 -4.46 13.13
CA SER A 40 -13.79 -4.58 12.43
C SER A 40 -14.23 -6.03 12.19
N LEU A 41 -13.32 -6.98 12.32
CA LEU A 41 -13.58 -8.41 12.12
C LEU A 41 -13.70 -9.12 13.47
N ALA A 42 -12.72 -8.91 14.35
CA ALA A 42 -12.71 -9.40 15.73
C ALA A 42 -11.67 -8.60 16.53
N PRO A 43 -11.75 -8.58 17.88
CA PRO A 43 -10.76 -7.93 18.71
C PRO A 43 -9.34 -8.42 18.41
N GLY A 44 -8.41 -7.49 18.23
CA GLY A 44 -7.00 -7.77 17.93
C GLY A 44 -6.70 -8.15 16.48
N LEU A 45 -7.70 -8.28 15.62
CA LEU A 45 -7.49 -8.54 14.20
C LEU A 45 -7.46 -7.24 13.39
N SER A 46 -6.58 -7.23 12.39
CA SER A 46 -6.53 -6.18 11.38
C SER A 46 -6.48 -6.79 9.98
N ALA A 47 -7.04 -6.08 9.01
CA ALA A 47 -6.99 -6.48 7.61
C ALA A 47 -6.68 -5.27 6.72
N GLU A 48 -5.81 -5.47 5.76
CA GLU A 48 -5.51 -4.46 4.75
C GLU A 48 -6.62 -4.46 3.69
N LEU A 49 -7.27 -3.31 3.52
CA LEU A 49 -8.35 -3.12 2.55
C LEU A 49 -7.87 -2.46 1.25
N GLY A 50 -6.58 -2.25 1.10
CA GLY A 50 -6.00 -1.54 -0.04
C GLY A 50 -4.56 -1.95 -0.32
N GLY A 51 -3.72 -0.99 -0.64
CA GLY A 51 -2.31 -1.24 -0.93
C GLY A 51 -1.56 -1.77 0.30
N PHE A 52 -1.01 -2.97 0.19
CA PHE A 52 -0.29 -3.65 1.29
C PHE A 52 1.06 -4.24 0.84
N LEU A 53 1.34 -4.26 -0.47
CA LEU A 53 2.59 -4.78 -1.00
C LEU A 53 3.52 -3.65 -1.41
N GLY A 54 4.74 -3.69 -0.89
CA GLY A 54 5.85 -2.88 -1.32
C GLY A 54 6.93 -3.76 -1.97
N TYR A 55 7.55 -3.25 -3.03
CA TYR A 55 8.65 -3.93 -3.72
C TYR A 55 9.94 -3.14 -3.55
N GLY A 56 11.08 -3.83 -3.63
CA GLY A 56 12.39 -3.19 -3.56
C GLY A 56 12.60 -2.11 -4.63
N SER A 57 11.92 -2.24 -5.78
CA SER A 57 11.94 -1.25 -6.87
C SER A 57 11.13 0.02 -6.58
N HIS A 58 10.30 0.04 -5.53
CA HIS A 58 9.50 1.21 -5.16
C HIS A 58 10.36 2.23 -4.40
N ARG A 59 11.24 2.93 -5.12
CA ARG A 59 12.24 3.84 -4.58
C ARG A 59 11.68 4.83 -3.53
N TRP A 60 10.61 5.54 -3.86
CA TRP A 60 10.04 6.54 -2.96
C TRP A 60 9.33 5.92 -1.75
N LEU A 61 8.68 4.77 -1.91
CA LEU A 61 8.12 4.05 -0.78
C LEU A 61 9.23 3.64 0.18
N ASN A 62 10.31 3.04 -0.32
CA ASN A 62 11.42 2.63 0.51
C ASN A 62 12.10 3.82 1.22
N HIS A 63 12.25 4.96 0.52
CA HIS A 63 12.75 6.20 1.12
C HIS A 63 11.94 6.60 2.36
N TYR A 64 10.60 6.65 2.26
CA TYR A 64 9.76 7.02 3.39
C TYR A 64 9.69 5.95 4.48
N LEU A 65 9.75 4.66 4.12
CA LEU A 65 9.84 3.59 5.11
C LEU A 65 11.12 3.72 5.96
N ASP A 66 12.23 4.08 5.33
CA ASP A 66 13.52 4.30 6.02
C ASP A 66 13.48 5.59 6.85
N GLN A 67 12.98 6.68 6.28
CA GLN A 67 12.87 7.97 6.97
C GLN A 67 12.03 7.88 8.24
N PHE A 68 10.92 7.15 8.19
CA PHE A 68 10.03 6.97 9.34
C PHE A 68 10.33 5.73 10.18
N GLN A 69 11.41 5.01 9.86
CA GLN A 69 11.84 3.78 10.55
C GLN A 69 10.71 2.74 10.65
N LEU A 70 9.90 2.62 9.61
CA LEU A 70 8.79 1.68 9.57
C LEU A 70 9.30 0.26 9.29
N PRO A 71 8.87 -0.73 10.09
CA PRO A 71 9.29 -2.10 9.89
C PRO A 71 8.74 -2.67 8.58
N ARG A 72 9.53 -3.52 7.94
CA ARG A 72 9.12 -4.30 6.77
C ARG A 72 8.93 -5.75 7.18
N ALA A 73 7.79 -6.31 6.83
CA ALA A 73 7.55 -7.73 6.97
C ALA A 73 7.68 -8.40 5.60
N PRO A 74 8.51 -9.43 5.46
CA PRO A 74 8.56 -10.20 4.23
C PRO A 74 7.20 -10.89 4.01
N VAL A 75 6.69 -10.79 2.80
CA VAL A 75 5.52 -11.58 2.41
C VAL A 75 6.01 -12.90 1.87
N GLU A 76 5.73 -13.97 2.59
CA GLU A 76 5.98 -15.31 2.08
C GLU A 76 5.11 -15.55 0.85
N ARG A 77 5.75 -15.79 -0.28
CA ARG A 77 5.02 -16.19 -1.48
C ARG A 77 4.45 -17.57 -1.23
N SER A 78 3.13 -17.66 -1.26
CA SER A 78 2.46 -18.95 -1.16
C SER A 78 2.92 -19.87 -2.30
N LYS A 79 3.28 -21.11 -1.97
CA LYS A 79 3.51 -22.17 -2.95
C LYS A 79 2.21 -22.65 -3.61
N LEU A 80 1.09 -22.04 -3.26
CA LEU A 80 -0.20 -22.35 -3.82
C LEU A 80 -0.27 -21.91 -5.27
N LYS A 81 -0.86 -22.76 -6.09
CA LYS A 81 -1.15 -22.42 -7.48
C LYS A 81 -2.22 -21.33 -7.52
N GLN A 82 -2.05 -20.38 -8.43
CA GLN A 82 -3.04 -19.32 -8.64
C GLN A 82 -4.14 -19.84 -9.56
N LEU A 83 -5.38 -19.78 -9.11
CA LEU A 83 -6.57 -20.10 -9.89
C LEU A 83 -7.17 -18.81 -10.44
N TYR A 84 -7.27 -18.72 -11.75
CA TYR A 84 -7.98 -17.65 -12.43
C TYR A 84 -9.28 -18.20 -13.02
N HIS A 85 -10.37 -17.51 -12.79
CA HIS A 85 -11.65 -17.81 -13.43
C HIS A 85 -12.06 -16.64 -14.32
N LEU A 86 -12.13 -16.88 -15.63
CA LEU A 86 -12.46 -15.87 -16.61
C LEU A 86 -13.46 -16.42 -17.64
N ARG A 87 -14.58 -15.76 -17.83
CA ARG A 87 -15.60 -16.11 -18.83
C ARG A 87 -16.04 -17.58 -18.74
N GLY A 88 -16.31 -18.08 -17.52
CA GLY A 88 -16.75 -19.45 -17.29
C GLY A 88 -15.66 -20.52 -17.44
N ARG A 89 -14.38 -20.13 -17.62
CA ARG A 89 -13.24 -21.06 -17.69
C ARG A 89 -12.29 -20.81 -16.54
N SER A 90 -11.76 -21.89 -15.98
CA SER A 90 -10.75 -21.82 -14.92
C SER A 90 -9.38 -22.19 -15.48
N PHE A 91 -8.36 -21.41 -15.11
CA PHE A 91 -6.97 -21.61 -15.47
C PHE A 91 -6.14 -21.67 -14.20
N VAL A 92 -5.24 -22.63 -14.13
CA VAL A 92 -4.28 -22.74 -13.03
C VAL A 92 -2.90 -22.39 -13.56
N PHE A 93 -2.30 -21.37 -12.99
CA PHE A 93 -0.92 -21.02 -13.30
C PHE A 93 -0.03 -21.48 -12.14
N ALA A 94 1.00 -22.25 -12.48
CA ALA A 94 2.14 -22.45 -11.58
C ALA A 94 3.00 -21.19 -11.70
N ASN A 95 3.34 -20.57 -10.56
CA ASN A 95 4.31 -19.50 -10.59
C ASN A 95 5.68 -20.12 -10.91
N PRO A 96 6.32 -19.81 -12.05
CA PRO A 96 7.60 -20.40 -12.43
C PRO A 96 8.75 -19.99 -11.52
N ASP A 97 8.56 -18.97 -10.68
CA ASP A 97 9.59 -18.37 -9.82
C ASP A 97 9.47 -18.80 -8.34
N VAL A 98 8.79 -19.92 -8.06
CA VAL A 98 8.65 -20.46 -6.70
C VAL A 98 9.14 -21.91 -6.62
#